data_3b7541d7ee18a06ca2cfd77c12c40841
#
_entry.id   3b7541d7ee18a06ca2cfd77c12c40841
#
_cell.length_a   1.000
_cell.length_b   1.000
_cell.length_c   1.000
_cell.angle_alpha   90.00
_cell.angle_beta   90.00
_cell.angle_gamma   90.00
#
_symmetry.space_group_name_H-M   'P 1'
#
loop_
_entity.id
_entity.type
_entity.pdbx_description
1 polymer ?
#
loop_
_entity_poly.entity_id
_entity_poly.type
_entity_poly.pdbx_seq_one_letter_code
_entity_poly.pdbx_strand_id
1 'polypeptide(L)'
;MSLCAMASFSDAHELVEIPVIAAYLHRVIHPAQSQIWAVIRETDSIQRIVYSMANTLLGRMCLSGDVTNLSEKQWQAIDNGIDFYKKAAAVIRDGETMIFGSRQASLRHPSAYQAVVRYTDRQSLVVVHTFENGGGSDVNVPVFPVLMAENQADEPETIDLTGIKVTAVYAEPCSMDKDRISLENGRLKVKLQKDFEAAAILLERKPAVDKTKK
;
A
#
# COMPACT_ATOMS: atom_id res chain seq x y z
N MET A 1 20.74 -14.36 3.02
CA MET A 1 19.80 -13.97 1.94
C MET A 1 20.43 -13.09 0.85
N SER A 2 21.67 -12.63 1.02
CA SER A 2 22.38 -11.82 0.02
C SER A 2 22.61 -12.52 -1.33
N LEU A 3 22.47 -13.83 -1.39
CA LEU A 3 22.70 -14.64 -2.59
C LEU A 3 21.41 -14.89 -3.43
N CYS A 4 20.22 -14.55 -2.90
CA CYS A 4 18.97 -14.73 -3.61
C CYS A 4 18.50 -13.43 -4.23
N ALA A 5 18.28 -13.42 -5.54
CA ALA A 5 17.69 -12.27 -6.24
C ALA A 5 16.22 -12.07 -5.88
N MET A 6 15.53 -13.15 -5.53
CA MET A 6 14.10 -13.18 -5.19
C MET A 6 13.80 -14.40 -4.33
N ALA A 7 12.89 -14.23 -3.38
CA ALA A 7 12.36 -15.33 -2.57
C ALA A 7 10.83 -15.25 -2.49
N SER A 8 10.17 -16.38 -2.68
CA SER A 8 8.77 -16.56 -2.33
C SER A 8 8.67 -16.78 -0.83
N PHE A 9 7.72 -16.12 -0.18
CA PHE A 9 7.60 -16.15 1.28
C PHE A 9 6.61 -17.20 1.79
N SER A 10 5.67 -17.60 0.96
CA SER A 10 4.58 -18.50 1.35
C SER A 10 3.95 -19.12 0.12
N ASP A 11 3.44 -20.33 0.27
CA ASP A 11 2.51 -20.97 -0.67
C ASP A 11 1.05 -20.68 -0.29
N ALA A 12 0.80 -19.65 0.55
CA ALA A 12 -0.54 -19.23 0.88
C ALA A 12 -1.28 -18.77 -0.37
N HIS A 13 -2.43 -19.38 -0.63
CA HIS A 13 -3.32 -19.03 -1.73
C HIS A 13 -4.54 -18.23 -1.23
N GLU A 14 -4.67 -18.10 0.08
CA GLU A 14 -5.79 -17.41 0.67
C GLU A 14 -5.58 -15.90 0.62
N LEU A 15 -6.54 -15.24 0.01
CA LEU A 15 -6.51 -13.79 -0.23
C LEU A 15 -6.21 -12.99 1.05
N VAL A 16 -6.75 -13.42 2.18
CA VAL A 16 -6.68 -12.70 3.48
C VAL A 16 -5.34 -12.86 4.19
N GLU A 17 -4.63 -13.97 3.96
CA GLU A 17 -3.34 -14.24 4.62
C GLU A 17 -2.21 -13.41 4.01
N ILE A 18 -2.25 -13.21 2.68
CA ILE A 18 -1.18 -12.58 1.92
C ILE A 18 -0.86 -11.17 2.44
N PRO A 19 -1.82 -10.23 2.60
CA PRO A 19 -1.49 -8.89 3.03
C PRO A 19 -0.95 -8.84 4.47
N VAL A 20 -1.42 -9.75 5.35
CA VAL A 20 -0.95 -9.82 6.73
C VAL A 20 0.50 -10.29 6.78
N ILE A 21 0.84 -11.34 6.04
CA ILE A 21 2.21 -11.86 5.96
C ILE A 21 3.12 -10.81 5.30
N ALA A 22 2.72 -10.30 4.14
CA ALA A 22 3.51 -9.37 3.34
C ALA A 22 3.86 -8.07 4.09
N ALA A 23 2.95 -7.58 4.93
CA ALA A 23 3.17 -6.37 5.73
C ALA A 23 4.40 -6.49 6.66
N TYR A 24 4.66 -7.67 7.18
CA TYR A 24 5.75 -7.90 8.16
C TYR A 24 7.04 -8.44 7.54
N LEU A 25 7.01 -8.88 6.28
CA LEU A 25 8.16 -9.48 5.61
C LEU A 25 9.36 -8.54 5.48
N HIS A 26 9.14 -7.23 5.37
CA HIS A 26 10.22 -6.24 5.28
C HIS A 26 11.20 -6.30 6.45
N ARG A 27 10.82 -6.93 7.58
CA ARG A 27 11.69 -7.11 8.76
C ARG A 27 12.78 -8.17 8.56
N VAL A 28 12.60 -9.07 7.61
CA VAL A 28 13.50 -10.21 7.39
C VAL A 28 13.99 -10.30 5.95
N ILE A 29 13.29 -9.70 4.99
CA ILE A 29 13.63 -9.74 3.57
C ILE A 29 13.38 -8.37 2.94
N HIS A 30 14.28 -7.95 2.07
CA HIS A 30 14.13 -6.69 1.35
C HIS A 30 12.89 -6.73 0.45
N PRO A 31 12.02 -5.70 0.43
CA PRO A 31 10.79 -5.73 -0.37
C PRO A 31 11.00 -6.02 -1.85
N ALA A 32 12.09 -5.53 -2.45
CA ALA A 32 12.43 -5.83 -3.84
C ALA A 32 12.78 -7.31 -4.10
N GLN A 33 13.09 -8.08 -3.06
CA GLN A 33 13.40 -9.51 -3.14
C GLN A 33 12.21 -10.38 -2.71
N SER A 34 11.21 -9.79 -2.05
CA SER A 34 10.03 -10.49 -1.53
C SER A 34 8.96 -10.57 -2.60
N GLN A 35 8.79 -11.74 -3.19
CA GLN A 35 7.76 -12.00 -4.20
C GLN A 35 6.39 -12.13 -3.52
N ILE A 36 5.47 -11.23 -3.87
CA ILE A 36 4.10 -11.20 -3.34
C ILE A 36 3.13 -11.58 -4.47
N TRP A 37 2.28 -12.56 -4.20
CA TRP A 37 1.38 -13.14 -5.18
C TRP A 37 0.05 -12.40 -5.26
N ALA A 38 -0.40 -12.12 -6.49
CA ALA A 38 -1.80 -11.90 -6.81
C ALA A 38 -2.31 -13.14 -7.55
N VAL A 39 -3.02 -13.99 -6.84
CA VAL A 39 -3.66 -15.18 -7.42
C VAL A 39 -5.04 -14.76 -7.93
N ILE A 40 -5.20 -14.75 -9.26
CA ILE A 40 -6.39 -14.26 -9.95
C ILE A 40 -7.07 -15.40 -10.69
N ARG A 41 -8.40 -15.43 -10.64
CA ARG A 41 -9.24 -16.43 -11.33
C ARG A 41 -10.31 -15.72 -12.15
N GLU A 42 -10.80 -16.37 -13.21
CA GLU A 42 -11.87 -15.83 -14.05
C GLU A 42 -13.16 -15.51 -13.28
N THR A 43 -13.42 -16.24 -12.18
CA THR A 43 -14.59 -16.04 -11.31
C THR A 43 -14.44 -14.90 -10.31
N ASP A 44 -13.26 -14.26 -10.24
CA ASP A 44 -13.02 -13.20 -9.27
C ASP A 44 -13.76 -11.91 -9.67
N SER A 45 -14.39 -11.28 -8.69
CA SER A 45 -14.94 -9.92 -8.86
C SER A 45 -13.81 -8.91 -9.03
N ILE A 46 -14.13 -7.75 -9.63
CA ILE A 46 -13.16 -6.65 -9.76
C ILE A 46 -12.60 -6.23 -8.39
N GLN A 47 -13.46 -6.16 -7.35
CA GLN A 47 -13.01 -5.85 -5.99
C GLN A 47 -11.95 -6.86 -5.50
N ARG A 48 -12.16 -8.16 -5.73
CA ARG A 48 -11.20 -9.20 -5.34
C ARG A 48 -9.89 -9.09 -6.12
N ILE A 49 -9.95 -8.80 -7.42
CA ILE A 49 -8.76 -8.54 -8.24
C ILE A 49 -7.98 -7.35 -7.71
N VAL A 50 -8.65 -6.22 -7.46
CA VAL A 50 -8.01 -5.03 -6.90
C VAL A 50 -7.37 -5.31 -5.54
N TYR A 51 -8.06 -6.08 -4.69
CA TYR A 51 -7.53 -6.51 -3.40
C TYR A 51 -6.25 -7.36 -3.57
N SER A 52 -6.28 -8.35 -4.46
CA SER A 52 -5.12 -9.21 -4.75
C SER A 52 -3.95 -8.43 -5.32
N MET A 53 -4.22 -7.50 -6.24
CA MET A 53 -3.19 -6.65 -6.82
C MET A 53 -2.60 -5.69 -5.79
N ALA A 54 -3.41 -5.15 -4.86
CA ALA A 54 -2.92 -4.30 -3.77
C ALA A 54 -1.95 -5.04 -2.85
N ASN A 55 -2.13 -6.35 -2.64
CA ASN A 55 -1.17 -7.17 -1.89
C ASN A 55 0.24 -7.08 -2.49
N THR A 56 0.35 -7.10 -3.82
CA THR A 56 1.64 -7.11 -4.52
C THR A 56 2.44 -5.81 -4.36
N LEU A 57 1.76 -4.71 -4.00
CA LEU A 57 2.40 -3.43 -3.73
C LEU A 57 3.21 -3.43 -2.42
N LEU A 58 3.09 -4.49 -1.62
CA LEU A 58 3.87 -4.69 -0.40
C LEU A 58 5.26 -5.30 -0.65
N GLY A 59 5.55 -5.70 -1.90
CA GLY A 59 6.84 -6.26 -2.29
C GLY A 59 7.01 -6.32 -3.80
N ARG A 60 7.64 -7.39 -4.30
CA ARG A 60 7.81 -7.63 -5.73
C ARG A 60 6.56 -8.27 -6.29
N MET A 61 5.92 -7.60 -7.24
CA MET A 61 4.69 -8.06 -7.88
C MET A 61 4.89 -9.39 -8.60
N CYS A 62 4.00 -10.34 -8.33
CA CYS A 62 3.88 -11.58 -9.07
C CYS A 62 2.41 -11.87 -9.38
N LEU A 63 2.07 -11.98 -10.66
CA LEU A 63 0.76 -12.44 -11.10
C LEU A 63 0.76 -13.96 -11.21
N SER A 64 -0.30 -14.58 -10.72
CA SER A 64 -0.51 -16.03 -10.74
C SER A 64 -2.01 -16.34 -10.88
N GLY A 65 -2.32 -17.62 -11.06
CA GLY A 65 -3.68 -18.09 -11.21
C GLY A 65 -4.06 -18.37 -12.66
N ASP A 66 -5.34 -18.52 -12.93
CA ASP A 66 -5.86 -18.76 -14.28
C ASP A 66 -6.31 -17.43 -14.88
N VAL A 67 -5.45 -16.87 -15.72
CA VAL A 67 -5.66 -15.58 -16.37
C VAL A 67 -6.11 -15.68 -17.83
N THR A 68 -6.35 -16.90 -18.33
CA THR A 68 -6.61 -17.12 -19.77
C THR A 68 -7.99 -16.64 -20.22
N ASN A 69 -9.00 -16.70 -19.34
CA ASN A 69 -10.39 -16.39 -19.67
C ASN A 69 -10.91 -15.12 -18.97
N LEU A 70 -10.02 -14.21 -18.60
CA LEU A 70 -10.42 -12.95 -17.95
C LEU A 70 -11.17 -12.04 -18.92
N SER A 71 -12.21 -11.37 -18.42
CA SER A 71 -12.92 -10.35 -19.15
C SER A 71 -12.06 -9.07 -19.31
N GLU A 72 -12.42 -8.20 -20.27
CA GLU A 72 -11.75 -6.92 -20.48
C GLU A 72 -11.72 -6.05 -19.22
N LYS A 73 -12.80 -6.06 -18.43
CA LYS A 73 -12.86 -5.31 -17.15
C LYS A 73 -11.88 -5.85 -16.11
N GLN A 74 -11.72 -7.17 -16.05
CA GLN A 74 -10.74 -7.79 -15.15
C GLN A 74 -9.32 -7.45 -15.59
N TRP A 75 -9.02 -7.55 -16.90
CA TRP A 75 -7.74 -7.12 -17.45
C TRP A 75 -7.46 -5.65 -17.19
N GLN A 76 -8.45 -4.76 -17.36
CA GLN A 76 -8.29 -3.34 -17.07
C GLN A 76 -7.91 -3.09 -15.60
N ALA A 77 -8.52 -3.83 -14.66
CA ALA A 77 -8.16 -3.72 -13.25
C ALA A 77 -6.72 -4.18 -12.98
N ILE A 78 -6.26 -5.23 -13.65
CA ILE A 78 -4.88 -5.73 -13.56
C ILE A 78 -3.91 -4.70 -14.15
N ASP A 79 -4.16 -4.20 -15.35
CA ASP A 79 -3.31 -3.24 -16.04
C ASP A 79 -3.16 -1.94 -15.23
N ASN A 80 -4.26 -1.45 -14.66
CA ASN A 80 -4.23 -0.30 -13.75
C ASN A 80 -3.34 -0.56 -12.52
N GLY A 81 -3.38 -1.78 -11.97
CA GLY A 81 -2.52 -2.20 -10.85
C GLY A 81 -1.05 -2.28 -11.25
N ILE A 82 -0.74 -2.81 -12.44
CA ILE A 82 0.62 -2.86 -13.00
C ILE A 82 1.16 -1.45 -13.21
N ASP A 83 0.36 -0.56 -13.77
CA ASP A 83 0.78 0.83 -14.03
C ASP A 83 0.96 1.61 -12.72
N PHE A 84 0.13 1.35 -11.71
CA PHE A 84 0.34 1.89 -10.38
C PHE A 84 1.65 1.35 -9.78
N TYR A 85 1.92 0.04 -9.87
CA TYR A 85 3.14 -0.60 -9.38
C TYR A 85 4.39 0.04 -10.01
N LYS A 86 4.40 0.28 -11.32
CA LYS A 86 5.53 0.94 -12.01
C LYS A 86 5.81 2.33 -11.42
N LYS A 87 4.77 3.11 -11.12
CA LYS A 87 4.91 4.44 -10.49
C LYS A 87 5.44 4.36 -9.06
N ALA A 88 5.05 3.33 -8.32
CA ALA A 88 5.43 3.12 -6.92
C ALA A 88 6.74 2.32 -6.76
N ALA A 89 7.34 1.81 -7.84
CA ALA A 89 8.46 0.87 -7.79
C ALA A 89 9.66 1.38 -6.98
N ALA A 90 9.97 2.66 -7.04
CA ALA A 90 11.08 3.25 -6.29
C ALA A 90 10.81 3.20 -4.78
N VAL A 91 9.65 3.66 -4.33
CA VAL A 91 9.31 3.65 -2.90
C VAL A 91 9.08 2.22 -2.38
N ILE A 92 8.63 1.28 -3.22
CA ILE A 92 8.54 -0.15 -2.85
C ILE A 92 9.93 -0.71 -2.59
N ARG A 93 10.91 -0.38 -3.43
CA ARG A 93 12.29 -0.88 -3.32
C ARG A 93 13.05 -0.24 -2.16
N ASP A 94 13.00 1.08 -2.06
CA ASP A 94 13.95 1.86 -1.24
C ASP A 94 13.33 2.43 0.04
N GLY A 95 12.00 2.32 0.19
CA GLY A 95 11.27 2.97 1.28
C GLY A 95 11.36 2.23 2.61
N GLU A 96 11.38 2.99 3.70
CA GLU A 96 11.13 2.50 5.05
C GLU A 96 9.66 2.14 5.23
N THR A 97 9.37 1.21 6.14
CA THR A 97 8.00 0.69 6.30
C THR A 97 7.51 0.85 7.73
N MET A 98 6.31 1.41 7.87
CA MET A 98 5.53 1.40 9.11
C MET A 98 4.16 0.78 8.89
N ILE A 99 3.62 0.14 9.92
CA ILE A 99 2.34 -0.57 9.88
C ILE A 99 1.42 0.04 10.93
N PHE A 100 0.20 0.34 10.52
CA PHE A 100 -0.86 0.93 11.34
C PHE A 100 -2.11 0.05 11.26
N GLY A 101 -3.02 0.24 12.20
CA GLY A 101 -4.28 -0.49 12.30
C GLY A 101 -4.24 -1.57 13.37
N SER A 102 -5.18 -2.49 13.31
CA SER A 102 -5.34 -3.55 14.29
C SER A 102 -4.22 -4.58 14.20
N ARG A 103 -3.66 -4.97 15.36
CA ARG A 103 -2.75 -6.11 15.41
C ARG A 103 -3.52 -7.38 15.09
N GLN A 104 -3.13 -8.04 14.01
CA GLN A 104 -3.79 -9.28 13.62
C GLN A 104 -3.40 -10.43 14.55
N ALA A 105 -4.38 -11.01 15.23
CA ALA A 105 -4.19 -12.15 16.13
C ALA A 105 -4.09 -13.48 15.37
N SER A 106 -4.66 -13.53 14.16
CA SER A 106 -4.66 -14.71 13.30
C SER A 106 -4.39 -14.32 11.85
N LEU A 107 -3.62 -15.14 11.15
CA LEU A 107 -3.42 -14.98 9.70
C LEU A 107 -4.65 -15.41 8.90
N ARG A 108 -5.39 -16.41 9.40
CA ARG A 108 -6.56 -16.97 8.72
C ARG A 108 -7.86 -16.20 9.01
N HIS A 109 -7.89 -15.50 10.12
CA HIS A 109 -9.06 -14.71 10.55
C HIS A 109 -8.62 -13.31 10.96
N PRO A 110 -8.03 -12.54 10.03
CA PRO A 110 -7.71 -11.14 10.29
C PRO A 110 -8.99 -10.33 10.39
N SER A 111 -8.98 -9.27 11.20
CA SER A 111 -10.14 -8.42 11.43
C SER A 111 -9.81 -6.94 11.38
N ALA A 112 -10.85 -6.12 11.24
CA ALA A 112 -10.74 -4.67 11.11
C ALA A 112 -9.88 -4.25 9.90
N TYR A 113 -8.82 -3.47 10.07
CA TYR A 113 -7.99 -3.01 8.96
C TYR A 113 -6.50 -3.06 9.28
N GLN A 114 -5.70 -3.04 8.22
CA GLN A 114 -4.26 -2.84 8.23
C GLN A 114 -3.89 -1.79 7.20
N ALA A 115 -3.04 -0.84 7.59
CA ALA A 115 -2.44 0.10 6.67
C ALA A 115 -0.92 -0.01 6.72
N VAL A 116 -0.28 -0.18 5.57
CA VAL A 116 1.17 -0.19 5.41
C VAL A 116 1.57 1.11 4.75
N VAL A 117 2.40 1.88 5.43
CA VAL A 117 2.98 3.11 4.90
C VAL A 117 4.45 2.84 4.61
N ARG A 118 4.82 2.97 3.33
CA ARG A 118 6.22 2.87 2.90
C ARG A 118 6.64 4.20 2.31
N TYR A 119 7.76 4.75 2.77
CA TYR A 119 8.14 6.11 2.42
C TYR A 119 9.65 6.27 2.26
N THR A 120 10.01 7.19 1.39
CA THR A 120 11.34 7.78 1.23
C THR A 120 11.25 9.27 1.61
N ASP A 121 12.29 10.04 1.41
CA ASP A 121 12.27 11.51 1.55
C ASP A 121 11.31 12.21 0.57
N ARG A 122 10.95 11.57 -0.55
CA ARG A 122 10.19 12.16 -1.67
C ARG A 122 8.84 11.52 -1.94
N GLN A 123 8.71 10.22 -1.73
CA GLN A 123 7.51 9.46 -2.05
C GLN A 123 6.99 8.71 -0.82
N SER A 124 5.68 8.59 -0.73
CA SER A 124 5.02 7.73 0.22
C SER A 124 3.97 6.88 -0.48
N LEU A 125 3.99 5.59 -0.21
CA LEU A 125 2.99 4.62 -0.64
C LEU A 125 2.20 4.16 0.58
N VAL A 126 0.90 4.38 0.56
CA VAL A 126 -0.02 3.88 1.59
C VAL A 126 -0.86 2.78 0.97
N VAL A 127 -0.79 1.57 1.52
CA VAL A 127 -1.62 0.42 1.12
C VAL A 127 -2.50 0.02 2.28
N VAL A 128 -3.80 0.08 2.09
CA VAL A 128 -4.79 -0.25 3.12
C VAL A 128 -5.59 -1.46 2.70
N HIS A 129 -5.78 -2.38 3.64
CA HIS A 129 -6.67 -3.54 3.51
C HIS A 129 -7.65 -3.56 4.66
N THR A 130 -8.92 -3.78 4.37
CA THR A 130 -9.92 -4.20 5.36
C THR A 130 -10.05 -5.71 5.36
N PHE A 131 -10.39 -6.23 6.49
CA PHE A 131 -10.65 -7.65 6.75
C PHE A 131 -12.08 -7.83 7.25
N GLU A 132 -12.37 -8.97 7.86
CA GLU A 132 -13.65 -9.21 8.50
C GLU A 132 -13.96 -8.11 9.53
N ASN A 133 -15.18 -7.57 9.52
CA ASN A 133 -15.61 -6.43 10.33
C ASN A 133 -14.76 -5.16 10.12
N GLY A 134 -14.15 -5.00 8.96
CA GLY A 134 -13.35 -3.83 8.59
C GLY A 134 -14.09 -2.80 7.76
N GLY A 135 -15.26 -3.15 7.23
CA GLY A 135 -16.11 -2.23 6.47
C GLY A 135 -16.54 -1.02 7.32
N GLY A 136 -16.47 0.16 6.74
CA GLY A 136 -16.73 1.41 7.44
C GLY A 136 -15.53 1.99 8.21
N SER A 137 -14.34 1.38 8.11
CA SER A 137 -13.13 1.89 8.77
C SER A 137 -12.71 3.25 8.24
N ASP A 138 -12.50 4.19 9.16
CA ASP A 138 -11.85 5.47 8.91
C ASP A 138 -10.34 5.34 9.22
N VAL A 139 -9.56 5.08 8.18
CA VAL A 139 -8.11 4.96 8.31
C VAL A 139 -7.48 6.35 8.32
N ASN A 140 -6.65 6.64 9.32
CA ASN A 140 -5.97 7.93 9.45
C ASN A 140 -4.49 7.70 9.80
N VAL A 141 -3.61 7.80 8.80
CA VAL A 141 -2.18 7.47 8.95
C VAL A 141 -1.27 8.63 8.54
N PRO A 142 -0.11 8.80 9.21
CA PRO A 142 0.91 9.73 8.74
C PRO A 142 1.52 9.21 7.44
N VAL A 143 1.72 10.10 6.45
CA VAL A 143 2.27 9.69 5.16
C VAL A 143 3.80 9.73 5.10
N PHE A 144 4.44 10.52 5.98
CA PHE A 144 5.88 10.54 6.21
C PHE A 144 6.16 10.46 7.71
N PRO A 145 6.08 9.26 8.33
CA PRO A 145 6.03 9.10 9.79
C PRO A 145 7.24 9.66 10.54
N VAL A 146 8.46 9.46 10.04
CA VAL A 146 9.69 9.96 10.70
C VAL A 146 9.71 11.47 10.74
N LEU A 147 9.35 12.14 9.66
CA LEU A 147 9.28 13.59 9.61
C LEU A 147 8.30 14.16 10.65
N MET A 148 7.23 13.42 10.96
CA MET A 148 6.26 13.84 11.98
C MET A 148 6.75 13.56 13.40
N ALA A 149 7.61 12.57 13.61
CA ALA A 149 8.20 12.25 14.91
C ALA A 149 9.29 13.27 15.29
N GLU A 150 10.08 13.74 14.34
CA GLU A 150 11.12 14.76 14.56
C GLU A 150 10.56 16.09 15.03
N ASN A 151 9.31 16.43 14.65
CA ASN A 151 8.60 17.62 15.16
C ASN A 151 8.20 17.55 16.65
N GLN A 152 8.43 16.43 17.34
CA GLN A 152 8.18 16.27 18.77
C GLN A 152 9.45 16.39 19.63
N ALA A 153 10.61 16.55 19.02
CA ALA A 153 11.86 16.86 19.71
C ALA A 153 11.95 18.37 20.02
N ASP A 154 12.69 18.74 21.08
CA ASP A 154 12.70 20.05 21.72
C ASP A 154 13.10 21.29 20.87
N GLU A 155 13.46 21.09 19.60
CA GLU A 155 13.53 22.18 18.59
C GLU A 155 12.82 21.73 17.31
N PRO A 156 11.62 22.24 17.00
CA PRO A 156 10.91 21.89 15.78
C PRO A 156 11.61 22.54 14.57
N GLU A 157 12.43 21.80 13.87
CA GLU A 157 12.58 22.09 12.43
C GLU A 157 11.18 21.94 11.83
N THR A 158 10.59 23.06 11.44
CA THR A 158 9.27 23.10 10.80
C THR A 158 9.36 22.37 9.48
N ILE A 159 9.03 21.07 9.50
CA ILE A 159 8.97 20.28 8.27
C ILE A 159 7.77 20.80 7.47
N ASP A 160 8.09 21.36 6.32
CA ASP A 160 7.08 21.85 5.39
C ASP A 160 6.29 20.68 4.79
N LEU A 161 5.12 20.39 5.36
CA LEU A 161 4.18 19.39 4.88
C LEU A 161 3.25 19.94 3.78
N THR A 162 3.37 21.21 3.40
CA THR A 162 2.46 21.88 2.45
C THR A 162 2.65 21.41 1.00
N GLY A 163 3.78 20.81 0.69
CA GLY A 163 4.12 20.34 -0.66
C GLY A 163 3.70 18.89 -0.97
N ILE A 164 2.99 18.20 -0.06
CA ILE A 164 2.58 16.80 -0.27
C ILE A 164 1.32 16.76 -1.13
N LYS A 165 1.29 15.91 -2.14
CA LYS A 165 0.13 15.68 -3.01
C LYS A 165 -0.06 14.21 -3.32
N VAL A 166 -1.32 13.79 -3.49
CA VAL A 166 -1.67 12.49 -4.05
C VAL A 166 -1.39 12.52 -5.56
N THR A 167 -0.59 11.55 -6.05
CA THR A 167 -0.20 11.46 -7.46
C THR A 167 -0.83 10.28 -8.19
N ALA A 168 -1.20 9.23 -7.46
CA ALA A 168 -1.94 8.11 -8.01
C ALA A 168 -2.80 7.42 -6.93
N VAL A 169 -3.90 6.83 -7.37
CA VAL A 169 -4.78 5.99 -6.54
C VAL A 169 -5.08 4.72 -7.31
N TYR A 170 -5.05 3.59 -6.61
CA TYR A 170 -5.50 2.29 -7.10
C TYR A 170 -6.49 1.70 -6.10
N ALA A 171 -7.74 1.59 -6.49
CA ALA A 171 -8.86 1.12 -5.66
C ALA A 171 -10.03 0.69 -6.55
N GLU A 172 -11.07 0.11 -5.94
CA GLU A 172 -12.36 -0.16 -6.60
C GLU A 172 -13.49 0.57 -5.84
N PRO A 173 -14.26 1.42 -6.50
CA PRO A 173 -14.07 1.90 -7.88
C PRO A 173 -12.76 2.70 -8.05
N CYS A 174 -12.20 2.68 -9.26
CA CYS A 174 -10.94 3.38 -9.59
C CYS A 174 -11.00 4.91 -9.34
N SER A 175 -12.18 5.50 -9.35
CA SER A 175 -12.45 6.85 -8.86
C SER A 175 -12.88 6.74 -7.40
N MET A 176 -11.94 6.64 -6.47
CA MET A 176 -12.31 6.96 -5.10
C MET A 176 -12.71 8.43 -5.05
N ASP A 177 -13.97 8.69 -4.74
CA ASP A 177 -14.49 10.04 -4.59
C ASP A 177 -13.61 10.83 -3.62
N LYS A 178 -13.49 12.14 -3.88
CA LYS A 178 -12.74 13.06 -3.00
C LYS A 178 -13.19 12.99 -1.54
N ASP A 179 -14.43 12.53 -1.33
CA ASP A 179 -15.00 12.31 0.00
C ASP A 179 -14.43 11.08 0.73
N ARG A 180 -13.77 10.17 0.01
CA ARG A 180 -13.17 8.95 0.57
C ARG A 180 -11.67 9.07 0.84
N ILE A 181 -10.99 10.05 0.24
CA ILE A 181 -9.56 10.31 0.45
C ILE A 181 -9.38 11.79 0.73
N SER A 182 -8.81 12.12 1.87
CA SER A 182 -8.34 13.48 2.17
C SER A 182 -6.94 13.47 2.76
N LEU A 183 -6.20 14.55 2.51
CA LEU A 183 -4.85 14.75 3.02
C LEU A 183 -4.83 16.06 3.82
N GLU A 184 -4.63 15.94 5.12
CA GLU A 184 -4.62 17.07 6.05
C GLU A 184 -3.42 16.96 7.01
N ASN A 185 -2.62 18.00 7.12
CA ASN A 185 -1.49 18.08 8.06
C ASN A 185 -0.55 16.84 7.97
N GLY A 186 -0.23 16.39 6.76
CA GLY A 186 0.62 15.23 6.53
C GLY A 186 0.01 13.88 6.92
N ARG A 187 -1.29 13.85 7.18
CA ARG A 187 -2.04 12.63 7.46
C ARG A 187 -3.04 12.35 6.35
N LEU A 188 -3.02 11.13 5.88
CA LEU A 188 -3.96 10.62 4.88
C LEU A 188 -5.14 9.96 5.59
N LYS A 189 -6.34 10.44 5.29
CA LYS A 189 -7.58 9.79 5.70
C LYS A 189 -8.12 9.01 4.52
N VAL A 190 -8.46 7.73 4.74
CA VAL A 190 -9.06 6.84 3.73
C VAL A 190 -10.27 6.15 4.34
N LYS A 191 -11.42 6.29 3.68
CA LYS A 191 -12.66 5.62 4.04
C LYS A 191 -12.86 4.37 3.18
N LEU A 192 -12.82 3.20 3.80
CA LEU A 192 -13.16 1.93 3.18
C LEU A 192 -14.55 1.51 3.65
N GLN A 193 -15.41 1.11 2.71
CA GLN A 193 -16.84 0.91 2.99
C GLN A 193 -17.20 -0.56 3.21
N LYS A 194 -16.38 -1.48 2.70
CA LYS A 194 -16.67 -2.91 2.69
C LYS A 194 -15.58 -3.70 3.39
N ASP A 195 -15.96 -4.88 3.85
CA ASP A 195 -14.99 -5.92 4.19
C ASP A 195 -14.25 -6.37 2.93
N PHE A 196 -13.00 -6.76 3.10
CA PHE A 196 -12.11 -7.19 2.01
C PHE A 196 -12.01 -6.17 0.87
N GLU A 197 -11.94 -4.90 1.23
CA GLU A 197 -11.65 -3.79 0.34
C GLU A 197 -10.18 -3.38 0.50
N ALA A 198 -9.55 -2.97 -0.60
CA ALA A 198 -8.20 -2.44 -0.57
C ALA A 198 -8.08 -1.14 -1.36
N ALA A 199 -7.18 -0.28 -0.91
CA ALA A 199 -6.79 0.91 -1.62
C ALA A 199 -5.28 1.13 -1.51
N ALA A 200 -4.66 1.58 -2.60
CA ALA A 200 -3.29 2.03 -2.59
C ALA A 200 -3.20 3.47 -3.08
N ILE A 201 -2.49 4.29 -2.34
CA ILE A 201 -2.36 5.72 -2.59
C ILE A 201 -0.88 6.06 -2.66
N LEU A 202 -0.45 6.65 -3.76
CA LEU A 202 0.90 7.16 -3.95
C LEU A 202 0.89 8.68 -3.76
N LEU A 203 1.79 9.14 -2.92
CA LEU A 203 1.97 10.56 -2.61
C LEU A 203 3.40 10.98 -2.95
N GLU A 204 3.54 12.24 -3.35
CA GLU A 204 4.83 12.87 -3.56
C GLU A 204 4.96 14.15 -2.74
N ARG A 205 6.18 14.38 -2.25
CA ARG A 205 6.56 15.61 -1.58
C ARG A 205 7.49 16.42 -2.51
N LYS A 206 7.23 17.71 -2.65
CA LYS A 206 8.19 18.59 -3.31
C LYS A 206 9.47 18.63 -2.48
N PRO A 207 10.65 18.57 -3.10
CA PRO A 207 11.90 18.77 -2.38
C PRO A 207 11.86 20.15 -1.69
N ALA A 208 12.33 20.21 -0.44
CA ALA A 208 12.53 21.48 0.22
C ALA A 208 13.43 22.36 -0.68
N VAL A 209 13.02 23.59 -0.92
CA VAL A 209 13.85 24.54 -1.68
C VAL A 209 15.09 24.79 -0.83
N ASP A 210 16.25 24.37 -1.30
CA ASP A 210 17.53 24.62 -0.67
C ASP A 210 17.76 26.13 -0.59
N LYS A 211 17.50 26.72 0.57
CA LYS A 211 17.68 28.16 0.84
C LYS A 211 19.16 28.54 1.01
N THR A 212 20.09 27.60 0.90
CA THR A 212 21.53 27.83 1.11
C THR A 212 22.28 28.26 -0.15
N LYS A 213 21.61 28.37 -1.30
CA LYS A 213 22.19 28.94 -2.52
C LYS A 213 21.73 30.40 -2.69
N LYS A 214 22.30 31.28 -1.89
CA LYS A 214 22.44 32.73 -2.19
C LYS A 214 23.88 33.15 -2.01
#